data_60521c11f6191b11236c0d7783db31ab
#
_entry.id   60521c11f6191b11236c0d7783db31ab
#
_cell.length_a   1.000
_cell.length_b   1.000
_cell.length_c   1.000
_cell.angle_alpha   90.00
_cell.angle_beta   90.00
_cell.angle_gamma   90.00
#
_symmetry.space_group_name_H-M   'P 1'
#
loop_
_entity.id
_entity.type
_entity.pdbx_description
1 polymer ?
#
loop_
_entity_poly.entity_id
_entity_poly.type
_entity_poly.pdbx_seq_one_letter_code
_entity_poly.pdbx_strand_id
1 'polypeptide(L)'
;MTYHLPDRLYHDIVRMADKHHIRKLILFGSRARGDHRERSDVDLAVCGGGFDDFYWDVRENAWTLLSFDIVEYDENISGELKKEIEKDGITIYEKI
;
A
#
# COMPACT_ATOMS: atom_id res chain seq x y z
N MET A 1 -9.43 -13.64 4.43
CA MET A 1 -8.06 -13.22 4.77
C MET A 1 -7.61 -12.11 3.86
N THR A 2 -7.08 -11.04 4.41
CA THR A 2 -6.80 -9.82 3.65
C THR A 2 -5.31 -9.50 3.62
N TYR A 3 -4.53 -10.33 2.95
CA TYR A 3 -3.13 -10.03 2.60
C TYR A 3 -2.25 -9.65 3.80
N HIS A 4 -2.36 -10.35 4.92
CA HIS A 4 -1.58 -10.06 6.13
C HIS A 4 -1.83 -8.63 6.68
N LEU A 5 -3.01 -8.10 6.41
CA LEU A 5 -3.48 -6.83 6.96
C LEU A 5 -4.74 -7.09 7.78
N PRO A 6 -4.98 -6.29 8.85
CA PRO A 6 -6.29 -6.34 9.51
C PRO A 6 -7.40 -6.04 8.49
N ASP A 7 -8.50 -6.78 8.56
CA ASP A 7 -9.59 -6.66 7.59
C ASP A 7 -10.09 -5.22 7.45
N ARG A 8 -10.30 -4.55 8.56
CA ARG A 8 -10.80 -3.18 8.53
C ARG A 8 -9.84 -2.24 7.85
N LEU A 9 -8.55 -2.41 8.11
CA LEU A 9 -7.53 -1.59 7.47
C LEU A 9 -7.51 -1.81 5.97
N TYR A 10 -7.58 -3.07 5.53
CA TYR A 10 -7.63 -3.38 4.12
C TYR A 10 -8.81 -2.69 3.44
N HIS A 11 -10.00 -2.77 4.03
CA HIS A 11 -11.19 -2.14 3.46
C HIS A 11 -11.07 -0.61 3.44
N ASP A 12 -10.49 -0.01 4.48
CA ASP A 12 -10.25 1.43 4.50
C ASP A 12 -9.31 1.87 3.36
N ILE A 13 -8.21 1.15 3.19
CA ILE A 13 -7.22 1.47 2.16
C ILE A 13 -7.84 1.37 0.76
N VAL A 14 -8.58 0.31 0.50
CA VAL A 14 -9.23 0.10 -0.80
C VAL A 14 -10.24 1.20 -1.07
N ARG A 15 -11.04 1.58 -0.07
CA ARG A 15 -12.01 2.65 -0.20
C ARG A 15 -11.34 3.99 -0.51
N MET A 16 -10.22 4.27 0.16
CA MET A 16 -9.45 5.49 -0.07
C MET A 16 -8.80 5.50 -1.46
N ALA A 17 -8.31 4.34 -1.91
CA ALA A 17 -7.75 4.22 -3.24
C ALA A 17 -8.79 4.53 -4.31
N ASP A 18 -9.99 4.00 -4.15
CA ASP A 18 -11.09 4.27 -5.08
C ASP A 18 -11.47 5.75 -5.06
N LYS A 19 -11.55 6.34 -3.87
CA LYS A 19 -11.89 7.76 -3.70
C LYS A 19 -10.92 8.68 -4.44
N HIS A 20 -9.65 8.37 -4.41
CA HIS A 20 -8.59 9.20 -5.00
C HIS A 20 -8.17 8.73 -6.40
N HIS A 21 -8.94 7.84 -7.01
CA HIS A 21 -8.72 7.38 -8.37
C HIS A 21 -7.37 6.69 -8.58
N ILE A 22 -6.86 6.03 -7.54
CA ILE A 22 -5.64 5.24 -7.63
C ILE A 22 -5.91 4.06 -8.57
N ARG A 23 -4.97 3.77 -9.47
CA ARG A 23 -5.14 2.67 -10.42
C ARG A 23 -4.77 1.33 -9.82
N LYS A 24 -3.73 1.29 -8.99
CA LYS A 24 -3.22 0.03 -8.46
C LYS A 24 -2.49 0.27 -7.16
N LEU A 25 -2.67 -0.66 -6.22
CA LEU A 25 -1.92 -0.69 -4.97
C LEU A 25 -1.19 -2.01 -4.86
N ILE A 26 0.08 -1.95 -4.51
CA ILE A 26 0.93 -3.12 -4.30
C ILE A 26 1.40 -3.11 -2.86
N LEU A 27 1.07 -4.16 -2.11
CA LEU A 27 1.62 -4.37 -0.79
C LEU A 27 2.98 -5.03 -0.94
N PHE A 28 4.01 -4.49 -0.31
CA PHE A 28 5.35 -5.09 -0.36
C PHE A 28 5.95 -5.15 1.04
N GLY A 29 7.20 -5.55 1.15
CA GLY A 29 7.87 -5.64 2.44
C GLY A 29 7.42 -6.84 3.26
N SER A 30 7.57 -6.75 4.58
CA SER A 30 7.35 -7.90 5.47
C SER A 30 5.93 -8.43 5.45
N ARG A 31 4.93 -7.58 5.29
CA ARG A 31 3.53 -8.02 5.25
C ARG A 31 3.17 -8.71 3.94
N ALA A 32 3.89 -8.42 2.87
CA ALA A 32 3.73 -9.16 1.63
C ALA A 32 4.39 -10.54 1.73
N ARG A 33 5.59 -10.59 2.31
CA ARG A 33 6.31 -11.86 2.49
C ARG A 33 5.68 -12.77 3.54
N GLY A 34 4.96 -12.21 4.51
CA GLY A 34 4.38 -12.97 5.61
C GLY A 34 5.27 -13.12 6.82
N ASP A 35 6.44 -12.44 6.83
CA ASP A 35 7.35 -12.48 7.97
C ASP A 35 7.21 -11.26 8.88
N HIS A 36 6.09 -10.57 8.77
CA HIS A 36 5.79 -9.39 9.57
C HIS A 36 5.49 -9.76 11.03
N ARG A 37 5.66 -8.77 11.88
CA ARG A 37 5.21 -8.81 13.27
C ARG A 37 3.94 -7.99 13.40
N GLU A 38 3.28 -8.08 14.55
CA GLU A 38 2.01 -7.41 14.78
C GLU A 38 2.07 -5.91 14.48
N ARG A 39 3.18 -5.25 14.79
CA ARG A 39 3.34 -3.81 14.60
C ARG A 39 4.24 -3.42 13.44
N SER A 40 4.53 -4.36 12.55
CA SER A 40 5.32 -4.06 11.36
C SER A 40 4.61 -3.01 10.51
N ASP A 41 5.40 -2.13 9.88
CA ASP A 41 4.88 -1.11 8.99
C ASP A 41 4.13 -1.74 7.82
N VAL A 42 3.20 -0.97 7.28
CA VAL A 42 2.48 -1.33 6.05
C VAL A 42 3.17 -0.61 4.90
N ASP A 43 3.78 -1.37 4.00
CA ASP A 43 4.52 -0.83 2.86
C ASP A 43 3.65 -0.90 1.61
N LEU A 44 3.31 0.25 1.05
CA LEU A 44 2.44 0.36 -0.12
C LEU A 44 3.13 1.08 -1.27
N ALA A 45 3.05 0.50 -2.46
CA ALA A 45 3.44 1.15 -3.70
C ALA A 45 2.17 1.55 -4.44
N VAL A 46 2.09 2.80 -4.86
CA VAL A 46 0.89 3.41 -5.44
C VAL A 46 1.12 3.72 -6.90
N CYS A 47 0.27 3.20 -7.78
CA CYS A 47 0.35 3.44 -9.21
C CYS A 47 -0.82 4.30 -9.68
N GLY A 48 -0.51 5.47 -10.23
CA GLY A 48 -1.51 6.35 -10.84
C GLY A 48 -2.42 7.04 -9.84
N GLY A 49 -3.27 7.92 -10.34
CA GLY A 49 -4.26 8.61 -9.54
C GLY A 49 -3.72 9.77 -8.72
N GLY A 50 -4.49 10.19 -7.73
CA GLY A 50 -4.15 11.29 -6.85
C GLY A 50 -3.27 10.84 -5.69
N PHE A 51 -1.99 10.64 -5.95
CA PHE A 51 -1.06 10.09 -4.96
C PHE A 51 -1.01 10.94 -3.67
N ASP A 52 -0.85 12.25 -3.79
CA ASP A 52 -0.69 13.10 -2.60
C ASP A 52 -1.92 13.06 -1.70
N ASP A 53 -3.10 13.15 -2.30
CA ASP A 53 -4.34 13.12 -1.55
C ASP A 53 -4.56 11.76 -0.89
N PHE A 54 -4.24 10.68 -1.60
CA PHE A 54 -4.31 9.33 -1.04
C PHE A 54 -3.33 9.18 0.12
N TYR A 55 -2.08 9.62 -0.07
CA TYR A 55 -1.03 9.53 0.95
C TYR A 55 -1.51 10.13 2.28
N TRP A 56 -2.00 11.37 2.23
CA TRP A 56 -2.44 12.05 3.44
C TRP A 56 -3.72 11.46 4.02
N ASP A 57 -4.65 11.03 3.18
CA ASP A 57 -5.89 10.42 3.63
C ASP A 57 -5.60 9.13 4.42
N VAL A 58 -4.72 8.27 3.90
CA VAL A 58 -4.36 7.04 4.62
C VAL A 58 -3.70 7.37 5.95
N ARG A 59 -2.75 8.29 5.95
CA ARG A 59 -2.01 8.61 7.17
C ARG A 59 -2.89 9.27 8.23
N GLU A 60 -3.87 10.04 7.83
CA GLU A 60 -4.72 10.76 8.78
C GLU A 60 -5.99 10.03 9.16
N ASN A 61 -6.53 9.22 8.28
CA ASN A 61 -7.89 8.69 8.44
C ASN A 61 -8.01 7.17 8.46
N ALA A 62 -6.96 6.41 8.12
CA ALA A 62 -7.05 4.97 8.19
C ALA A 62 -7.19 4.51 9.63
N TRP A 63 -8.09 3.56 9.87
CA TRP A 63 -8.39 3.05 11.21
C TRP A 63 -7.32 2.07 11.66
N THR A 64 -6.20 2.59 12.16
CA THR A 64 -5.10 1.76 12.62
C THR A 64 -4.09 2.57 13.43
N LEU A 65 -3.34 1.87 14.28
CA LEU A 65 -2.17 2.43 14.97
C LEU A 65 -0.87 2.07 14.24
N LEU A 66 -0.96 1.33 13.14
CA LEU A 66 0.21 0.95 12.37
C LEU A 66 0.75 2.14 11.59
N SER A 67 2.06 2.13 11.36
CA SER A 67 2.71 3.14 10.52
C SER A 67 2.73 2.67 9.08
N PHE A 68 2.81 3.64 8.16
CA PHE A 68 2.83 3.37 6.73
C PHE A 68 4.10 3.89 6.09
N ASP A 69 4.60 3.14 5.13
CA ASP A 69 5.61 3.59 4.19
C ASP A 69 4.96 3.56 2.80
N ILE A 70 4.58 4.71 2.29
CA ILE A 70 3.80 4.83 1.06
C ILE A 70 4.67 5.50 0.00
N VAL A 71 4.92 4.79 -1.09
CA VAL A 71 5.78 5.27 -2.17
C VAL A 71 5.01 5.33 -3.48
N GLU A 72 5.35 6.31 -4.31
CA GLU A 72 4.79 6.41 -5.65
C GLU A 72 5.58 5.51 -6.60
N TYR A 73 4.89 4.57 -7.23
CA TYR A 73 5.53 3.65 -8.16
C TYR A 73 5.44 4.26 -9.56
N ASP A 74 6.50 4.96 -9.94
CA ASP A 74 6.62 5.59 -11.24
C ASP A 74 8.04 5.40 -11.76
N GLU A 75 8.34 6.05 -12.89
CA GLU A 75 9.65 5.91 -13.53
C GLU A 75 10.81 6.47 -12.70
N ASN A 76 10.52 7.26 -11.68
CA ASN A 76 11.54 7.85 -10.81
C ASN A 76 11.87 7.00 -9.59
N ILE A 77 11.21 5.87 -9.42
CA ILE A 77 11.47 4.99 -8.28
C ILE A 77 12.87 4.39 -8.40
N SER A 78 13.57 4.23 -7.27
CA SER A 78 14.93 3.67 -7.28
C SER A 78 14.91 2.22 -7.78
N GLY A 79 16.01 1.80 -8.43
CA GLY A 79 16.12 0.43 -8.94
C GLY A 79 16.03 -0.63 -7.85
N GLU A 80 16.61 -0.35 -6.67
CA GLU A 80 16.56 -1.27 -5.54
C GLU A 80 15.14 -1.46 -5.02
N LEU A 81 14.41 -0.37 -4.85
CA LEU A 81 13.04 -0.41 -4.37
C LEU A 81 12.13 -1.08 -5.38
N LYS A 82 12.34 -0.80 -6.66
CA LYS A 82 11.60 -1.44 -7.74
C LYS A 82 11.77 -2.95 -7.71
N LYS A 83 13.00 -3.44 -7.53
CA LYS A 83 13.28 -4.86 -7.44
C LYS A 83 12.59 -5.51 -6.25
N GLU A 84 12.61 -4.84 -5.10
CA GLU A 84 11.94 -5.33 -3.90
C GLU A 84 10.43 -5.46 -4.12
N ILE A 85 9.82 -4.45 -4.73
CA ILE A 85 8.39 -4.46 -5.02
C ILE A 85 8.05 -5.57 -6.02
N GLU A 86 8.85 -5.73 -7.07
CA GLU A 86 8.61 -6.77 -8.07
C GLU A 86 8.79 -8.18 -7.49
N LYS A 87 9.75 -8.35 -6.58
CA LYS A 87 10.04 -9.65 -5.98
C LYS A 87 8.95 -10.12 -5.03
N ASP A 88 8.52 -9.25 -4.11
CA ASP A 88 7.64 -9.64 -3.02
C ASP A 88 6.25 -9.00 -3.12
N GLY A 89 6.04 -8.07 -4.03
CA GLY A 89 4.81 -7.30 -4.09
C GLY A 89 3.58 -8.12 -4.43
N ILE A 90 2.49 -7.78 -3.76
CA ILE A 90 1.18 -8.38 -3.99
C ILE A 90 0.22 -7.25 -4.35
N THR A 91 -0.42 -7.34 -5.51
CA THR A 91 -1.44 -6.36 -5.89
C THR A 91 -2.67 -6.57 -5.02
N ILE A 92 -2.99 -5.59 -4.19
CA ILE A 92 -4.15 -5.69 -3.29
C ILE A 92 -5.35 -4.88 -3.78
N TYR A 93 -5.16 -4.02 -4.76
CA TYR A 93 -6.24 -3.25 -5.37
C TYR A 93 -5.84 -2.89 -6.80
N GLU A 94 -6.77 -3.04 -7.70
CA GLU A 94 -6.57 -2.62 -9.09
C GLU A 94 -7.89 -2.14 -9.64
N LYS A 95 -7.89 -0.93 -10.17
CA LYS A 95 -9.08 -0.35 -10.80
C LYS A 95 -9.23 -0.93 -12.20
N ILE A 96 -10.41 -1.44 -12.48
CA ILE A 96 -10.72 -2.05 -13.78
C ILE A 96 -11.43 -1.04 -14.67
#